data_b87b101e69190644bd16bd2cfb8c3d3b
#
_entry.id   b87b101e69190644bd16bd2cfb8c3d3b
#
_cell.length_a   1.000
_cell.length_b   1.000
_cell.length_c   1.000
_cell.angle_alpha   90.00
_cell.angle_beta   90.00
_cell.angle_gamma   90.00
#
_symmetry.space_group_name_H-M   'P 1'
#
loop_
_entity.id
_entity.type
_entity.pdbx_description
1 polymer ?
#
loop_
_entity_poly.entity_id
_entity_poly.type
_entity_poly.pdbx_seq_one_letter_code
_entity_poly.pdbx_strand_id
1 'polypeptide(L)'
;MLRDTVGDKALSAAIHNYQPQADSQPGYMQSLIEAQTSPHQSLEQFFDDWVYRDKGLPDFKIATVYPRATLGRDVYIVTVTVENTGEPSAPVVVGVMSEKGERREKGFIAGHGKTVIRVSFPGTPTRAWVNDGSVPESDIENNAAEIKNVPPNPQP
;
A
#
# COMPACT_ATOMS: atom_id res chain seq x y z
N MET A 1 3.23 -8.04 5.42
CA MET A 1 1.85 -7.61 5.13
C MET A 1 0.96 -7.57 6.38
N LEU A 2 0.51 -8.71 7.00
CA LEU A 2 -0.32 -8.66 8.22
C LEU A 2 0.33 -7.87 9.35
N ARG A 3 1.63 -8.10 9.61
CA ARG A 3 2.43 -7.32 10.58
C ARG A 3 2.36 -5.81 10.34
N ASP A 4 2.46 -5.36 9.10
CA ASP A 4 2.43 -3.93 8.74
C ASP A 4 1.02 -3.33 8.90
N THR A 5 0.00 -4.18 8.83
CA THR A 5 -1.41 -3.79 9.03
C THR A 5 -1.75 -3.63 10.51
N VAL A 6 -1.38 -4.59 11.35
CA VAL A 6 -1.78 -4.62 12.76
C VAL A 6 -0.69 -4.20 13.73
N GLY A 7 0.56 -4.15 13.28
CA GLY A 7 1.75 -3.85 14.07
C GLY A 7 2.31 -5.06 14.83
N ASP A 8 3.63 -5.01 15.08
CA ASP A 8 4.36 -6.09 15.77
C ASP A 8 3.78 -6.43 17.15
N LYS A 9 3.36 -5.40 17.87
CA LYS A 9 2.88 -5.56 19.26
C LYS A 9 1.58 -6.36 19.33
N ALA A 10 0.63 -6.03 18.47
CA ALA A 10 -0.65 -6.74 18.41
C ALA A 10 -0.47 -8.19 17.93
N LEU A 11 0.33 -8.39 16.90
CA LEU A 11 0.61 -9.73 16.36
C LEU A 11 1.34 -10.62 17.40
N SER A 12 2.37 -10.08 18.07
CA SER A 12 3.09 -10.81 19.11
C SER A 12 2.20 -11.16 20.30
N ALA A 13 1.33 -10.24 20.73
CA ALA A 13 0.37 -10.50 21.81
C ALA A 13 -0.64 -11.59 21.43
N ALA A 14 -1.16 -11.58 20.21
CA ALA A 14 -2.07 -12.61 19.72
C ALA A 14 -1.39 -13.99 19.70
N ILE A 15 -0.17 -14.08 19.19
CA ILE A 15 0.61 -15.34 19.17
C ILE A 15 0.87 -15.84 20.61
N HIS A 16 1.22 -14.94 21.53
CA HIS A 16 1.46 -15.31 22.93
C HIS A 16 0.19 -15.83 23.62
N ASN A 17 -0.97 -15.30 23.26
CA ASN A 17 -2.26 -15.71 23.83
C ASN A 17 -2.89 -16.90 23.11
N TYR A 18 -2.26 -17.44 22.07
CA TYR A 18 -2.77 -18.60 21.35
C TYR A 18 -2.80 -19.85 22.23
N GLN A 19 -3.94 -20.51 22.25
CA GLN A 19 -4.17 -21.75 23.00
C GLN A 19 -4.65 -22.85 22.04
N PRO A 20 -3.84 -23.90 21.78
CA PRO A 20 -4.20 -24.95 20.84
C PRO A 20 -5.53 -25.65 21.18
N GLN A 21 -5.86 -25.77 22.48
CA GLN A 21 -7.09 -26.39 22.94
C GLN A 21 -8.37 -25.60 22.64
N ALA A 22 -8.22 -24.27 22.46
CA ALA A 22 -9.30 -23.36 22.11
C ALA A 22 -9.45 -23.16 20.60
N ASP A 23 -8.49 -23.63 19.81
CA ASP A 23 -8.49 -23.52 18.34
C ASP A 23 -9.39 -24.57 17.70
N SER A 24 -10.68 -24.40 17.90
CA SER A 24 -11.74 -25.26 17.34
C SER A 24 -12.52 -24.63 16.20
N GLN A 25 -12.25 -23.36 15.89
CA GLN A 25 -12.94 -22.58 14.86
C GLN A 25 -11.93 -21.97 13.87
N PRO A 26 -12.20 -21.98 12.56
CA PRO A 26 -11.29 -21.44 11.55
C PRO A 26 -10.88 -19.97 11.79
N GLY A 27 -11.76 -19.16 12.39
CA GLY A 27 -11.52 -17.75 12.70
C GLY A 27 -10.83 -17.48 14.03
N TYR A 28 -10.36 -18.49 14.78
CA TYR A 28 -9.79 -18.29 16.11
C TYR A 28 -8.58 -17.36 16.12
N MET A 29 -7.61 -17.59 15.24
CA MET A 29 -6.42 -16.71 15.12
C MET A 29 -6.79 -15.30 14.69
N GLN A 30 -7.71 -15.15 13.74
CA GLN A 30 -8.23 -13.83 13.33
C GLN A 30 -8.79 -13.09 14.54
N SER A 31 -9.68 -13.71 15.31
CA SER A 31 -10.30 -13.11 16.49
C SER A 31 -9.28 -12.73 17.56
N LEU A 32 -8.24 -13.54 17.76
CA LEU A 32 -7.14 -13.21 18.68
C LEU A 32 -6.38 -11.95 18.24
N ILE A 33 -6.10 -11.81 16.95
CA ILE A 33 -5.39 -10.63 16.42
C ILE A 33 -6.28 -9.40 16.52
N GLU A 34 -7.54 -9.47 16.10
CA GLU A 34 -8.50 -8.37 16.17
C GLU A 34 -8.68 -7.87 17.61
N ALA A 35 -8.69 -8.76 18.60
CA ALA A 35 -8.78 -8.40 20.02
C ALA A 35 -7.58 -7.60 20.53
N GLN A 36 -6.43 -7.66 19.86
CA GLN A 36 -5.21 -6.92 20.21
C GLN A 36 -5.07 -5.59 19.45
N THR A 37 -5.91 -5.32 18.46
CA THR A 37 -5.88 -4.07 17.69
C THR A 37 -6.64 -2.96 18.42
N SER A 38 -6.15 -1.72 18.32
CA SER A 38 -6.82 -0.56 18.92
C SER A 38 -6.75 0.64 17.94
N PRO A 39 -7.90 1.24 17.56
CA PRO A 39 -9.27 0.76 17.79
C PRO A 39 -9.50 -0.59 17.14
N HIS A 40 -10.51 -1.35 17.53
CA HIS A 40 -10.82 -2.66 16.95
C HIS A 40 -10.90 -2.56 15.43
N GLN A 41 -9.92 -3.17 14.76
CA GLN A 41 -9.81 -3.21 13.32
C GLN A 41 -10.32 -4.56 12.84
N SER A 42 -11.34 -4.57 11.98
CA SER A 42 -11.76 -5.81 11.32
C SER A 42 -10.70 -6.26 10.34
N LEU A 43 -10.32 -7.52 10.44
CA LEU A 43 -9.40 -8.20 9.52
C LEU A 43 -10.13 -9.17 8.59
N GLU A 44 -11.48 -9.15 8.59
CA GLU A 44 -12.31 -10.06 7.82
C GLU A 44 -11.90 -10.10 6.34
N GLN A 45 -11.76 -8.94 5.71
CA GLN A 45 -11.36 -8.85 4.30
C GLN A 45 -9.96 -9.43 4.07
N PHE A 46 -9.02 -9.14 4.97
CA PHE A 46 -7.66 -9.68 4.86
C PHE A 46 -7.66 -11.21 4.93
N PHE A 47 -8.34 -11.77 5.93
CA PHE A 47 -8.39 -13.23 6.10
C PHE A 47 -9.19 -13.91 4.99
N ASP A 48 -10.27 -13.27 4.51
CA ASP A 48 -11.05 -13.78 3.39
C ASP A 48 -10.22 -13.85 2.11
N ASP A 49 -9.52 -12.77 1.77
CA ASP A 49 -8.74 -12.68 0.54
C ASP A 49 -7.47 -13.55 0.55
N TRP A 50 -6.78 -13.65 1.71
CA TRP A 50 -5.44 -14.19 1.78
C TRP A 50 -5.31 -15.53 2.50
N VAL A 51 -6.32 -15.94 3.28
CA VAL A 51 -6.23 -17.15 4.11
C VAL A 51 -7.35 -18.14 3.79
N TYR A 52 -8.61 -17.67 3.75
CA TYR A 52 -9.73 -18.59 3.62
C TYR A 52 -10.10 -18.94 2.19
N ARG A 53 -9.98 -17.99 1.25
CA ARG A 53 -10.35 -18.20 -0.15
C ARG A 53 -9.18 -18.29 -1.11
N ASP A 54 -7.98 -17.93 -0.67
CA ASP A 54 -6.78 -17.94 -1.51
C ASP A 54 -7.03 -17.35 -2.91
N LYS A 55 -7.34 -16.06 -2.95
CA LYS A 55 -7.63 -15.34 -4.20
C LYS A 55 -6.40 -15.08 -5.07
N GLY A 56 -5.29 -15.73 -4.76
CA GLY A 56 -4.03 -15.54 -5.46
C GLY A 56 -3.29 -14.28 -5.04
N LEU A 57 -2.56 -13.68 -5.97
CA LEU A 57 -1.75 -12.49 -5.71
C LEU A 57 -2.36 -11.25 -6.39
N PRO A 58 -2.22 -10.07 -5.79
CA PRO A 58 -2.47 -8.81 -6.50
C PRO A 58 -1.44 -8.63 -7.62
N ASP A 59 -1.74 -7.72 -8.52
CA ASP A 59 -0.85 -7.26 -9.58
C ASP A 59 -1.01 -5.74 -9.70
N PHE A 60 -0.06 -5.02 -9.13
CA PHE A 60 -0.10 -3.56 -9.11
C PHE A 60 0.60 -3.00 -10.33
N LYS A 61 0.00 -2.01 -10.94
CA LYS A 61 0.66 -1.24 -11.99
C LYS A 61 0.38 0.26 -11.84
N ILE A 62 1.32 1.06 -12.30
CA ILE A 62 1.10 2.49 -12.41
C ILE A 62 0.32 2.79 -13.69
N ALA A 63 -0.95 3.18 -13.54
CA ALA A 63 -1.81 3.54 -14.66
C ALA A 63 -1.49 4.95 -15.18
N THR A 64 -1.31 5.92 -14.28
CA THR A 64 -0.94 7.30 -14.64
C THR A 64 -0.13 7.97 -13.55
N VAL A 65 0.76 8.90 -13.95
CA VAL A 65 1.48 9.81 -13.04
C VAL A 65 1.30 11.23 -13.54
N TYR A 66 0.83 12.12 -12.67
CA TYR A 66 0.62 13.51 -13.00
C TYR A 66 1.28 14.43 -11.95
N PRO A 67 2.44 15.05 -12.27
CA PRO A 67 3.08 16.03 -11.41
C PRO A 67 2.44 17.41 -11.61
N ARG A 68 2.13 18.08 -10.50
CA ARG A 68 1.63 19.47 -10.49
C ARG A 68 2.51 20.32 -9.60
N ALA A 69 3.09 21.38 -10.13
CA ALA A 69 3.86 22.35 -9.37
C ALA A 69 2.96 23.16 -8.41
N THR A 70 3.48 23.48 -7.24
CA THR A 70 2.81 24.32 -6.25
C THR A 70 3.33 25.75 -6.34
N LEU A 71 2.43 26.73 -6.41
CA LEU A 71 2.79 28.14 -6.51
C LEU A 71 3.67 28.59 -5.32
N GLY A 72 4.78 29.28 -5.64
CA GLY A 72 5.66 29.89 -4.64
C GLY A 72 6.46 28.92 -3.77
N ARG A 73 6.54 27.64 -4.15
CA ARG A 73 7.32 26.63 -3.43
C ARG A 73 7.96 25.65 -4.41
N ASP A 74 9.17 25.21 -4.13
CA ASP A 74 9.82 24.12 -4.89
C ASP A 74 9.27 22.76 -4.44
N VAL A 75 7.94 22.59 -4.58
CA VAL A 75 7.21 21.40 -4.19
C VAL A 75 6.24 21.03 -5.30
N TYR A 76 6.19 19.74 -5.60
CA TYR A 76 5.22 19.15 -6.52
C TYR A 76 4.23 18.28 -5.75
N ILE A 77 2.97 18.32 -6.14
CA ILE A 77 1.99 17.29 -5.78
C ILE A 77 1.95 16.30 -6.93
N VAL A 78 2.49 15.12 -6.71
CA VAL A 78 2.50 14.04 -7.70
C VAL A 78 1.30 13.14 -7.45
N THR A 79 0.37 13.14 -8.39
CA THR A 79 -0.81 12.27 -8.34
C THR A 79 -0.48 10.99 -9.09
N VAL A 80 -0.50 9.86 -8.40
CA VAL A 80 -0.24 8.54 -8.96
C VAL A 80 -1.53 7.74 -8.91
N THR A 81 -1.99 7.27 -10.07
CA THR A 81 -3.09 6.31 -10.16
C THR A 81 -2.50 4.91 -10.24
N VAL A 82 -2.81 4.09 -9.26
CA VAL A 82 -2.43 2.68 -9.22
C VAL A 82 -3.65 1.84 -9.57
N GLU A 83 -3.45 0.81 -10.36
CA GLU A 83 -4.44 -0.23 -10.68
C GLU A 83 -3.95 -1.56 -10.11
N ASN A 84 -4.84 -2.30 -9.48
CA ASN A 84 -4.64 -3.70 -9.11
C ASN A 84 -5.43 -4.56 -10.09
N THR A 85 -4.73 -5.35 -10.90
CA THR A 85 -5.37 -6.26 -11.86
C THR A 85 -5.63 -7.64 -11.27
N GLY A 86 -5.06 -7.93 -10.10
CA GLY A 86 -5.31 -9.16 -9.34
C GLY A 86 -6.57 -9.10 -8.49
N GLU A 87 -6.96 -10.24 -7.96
CA GLU A 87 -8.23 -10.41 -7.25
C GLU A 87 -8.18 -9.96 -5.77
N PRO A 88 -7.09 -10.23 -4.99
CA PRO A 88 -7.07 -9.83 -3.59
C PRO A 88 -6.85 -8.33 -3.39
N SER A 89 -7.53 -7.79 -2.39
CA SER A 89 -7.30 -6.42 -1.92
C SER A 89 -6.00 -6.34 -1.12
N ALA A 90 -5.32 -5.20 -1.15
CA ALA A 90 -4.08 -5.06 -0.39
C ALA A 90 -3.77 -3.61 0.01
N PRO A 91 -3.01 -3.41 1.08
CA PRO A 91 -2.33 -2.14 1.30
C PRO A 91 -1.31 -1.90 0.19
N VAL A 92 -1.10 -0.66 -0.17
CA VAL A 92 -0.16 -0.29 -1.21
C VAL A 92 0.68 0.90 -0.78
N VAL A 93 1.98 0.84 -1.09
CA VAL A 93 2.92 1.95 -0.90
C VAL A 93 3.27 2.51 -2.26
N VAL A 94 3.16 3.83 -2.40
CA VAL A 94 3.62 4.56 -3.59
C VAL A 94 4.79 5.44 -3.22
N GLY A 95 5.87 5.35 -3.97
CA GLY A 95 7.03 6.21 -3.84
C GLY A 95 7.19 7.14 -5.03
N VAL A 96 7.68 8.35 -4.76
CA VAL A 96 8.13 9.31 -5.75
C VAL A 96 9.56 9.68 -5.42
N MET A 97 10.42 9.69 -6.43
CA MET A 97 11.85 9.91 -6.24
C MET A 97 12.46 10.85 -7.28
N SER A 98 13.62 11.40 -6.93
CA SER A 98 14.57 12.10 -7.77
C SER A 98 15.98 11.80 -7.28
N GLU A 99 17.01 12.38 -7.91
CA GLU A 99 18.39 12.31 -7.44
C GLU A 99 18.58 12.87 -6.01
N LYS A 100 17.67 13.74 -5.56
CA LYS A 100 17.74 14.42 -4.24
C LYS A 100 17.01 13.68 -3.12
N GLY A 101 16.34 12.56 -3.41
CA GLY A 101 15.66 11.80 -2.38
C GLY A 101 14.35 11.16 -2.82
N GLU A 102 13.62 10.65 -1.85
CA GLU A 102 12.38 9.89 -2.03
C GLU A 102 11.33 10.30 -1.01
N ARG A 103 10.05 10.21 -1.40
CA ARG A 103 8.88 10.33 -0.52
C ARG A 103 7.93 9.19 -0.80
N ARG A 104 7.30 8.69 0.26
CA ARG A 104 6.37 7.55 0.22
C ARG A 104 5.05 7.92 0.85
N GLU A 105 3.98 7.40 0.29
CA GLU A 105 2.63 7.47 0.84
C GLU A 105 1.98 6.10 0.80
N LYS A 106 1.13 5.84 1.78
CA LYS A 106 0.40 4.58 1.89
C LYS A 106 -1.05 4.75 1.45
N GLY A 107 -1.60 3.70 0.90
CA GLY A 107 -2.99 3.61 0.52
C GLY A 107 -3.51 2.18 0.66
N PHE A 108 -4.72 1.99 0.18
CA PHE A 108 -5.35 0.67 0.05
C PHE A 108 -6.02 0.57 -1.31
N ILE A 109 -5.97 -0.62 -1.91
CA ILE A 109 -6.55 -0.87 -3.21
C ILE A 109 -7.34 -2.18 -3.19
N ALA A 110 -8.57 -2.12 -3.67
CA ALA A 110 -9.41 -3.31 -3.84
C ALA A 110 -8.92 -4.17 -5.00
N GLY A 111 -9.25 -5.44 -4.97
CA GLY A 111 -9.05 -6.32 -6.12
C GLY A 111 -9.78 -5.79 -7.35
N HIS A 112 -9.16 -5.90 -8.52
CA HIS A 112 -9.63 -5.35 -9.80
C HIS A 112 -9.99 -3.85 -9.74
N GLY A 113 -9.38 -3.12 -8.80
CA GLY A 113 -9.69 -1.72 -8.51
C GLY A 113 -8.60 -0.75 -8.94
N LYS A 114 -8.91 0.54 -8.73
CA LYS A 114 -7.97 1.65 -8.90
C LYS A 114 -8.01 2.53 -7.67
N THR A 115 -6.84 3.06 -7.30
CA THR A 115 -6.73 4.07 -6.25
C THR A 115 -5.85 5.22 -6.70
N VAL A 116 -6.07 6.39 -6.11
CA VAL A 116 -5.31 7.61 -6.40
C VAL A 116 -4.57 8.04 -5.14
N ILE A 117 -3.25 8.05 -5.23
CA ILE A 117 -2.39 8.46 -4.13
C ILE A 117 -1.66 9.74 -4.53
N ARG A 118 -1.63 10.71 -3.60
CA ARG A 118 -0.95 11.99 -3.81
C ARG A 118 0.26 12.08 -2.91
N VAL A 119 1.41 12.28 -3.53
CA VAL A 119 2.69 12.43 -2.84
C VAL A 119 3.16 13.87 -2.96
N SER A 120 3.39 14.53 -1.81
CA SER A 120 4.03 15.84 -1.78
C SER A 120 5.54 15.65 -1.89
N PHE A 121 6.14 16.15 -2.97
CA PHE A 121 7.53 15.93 -3.29
C PHE A 121 8.31 17.24 -3.45
N PRO A 122 9.39 17.46 -2.66
CA PRO A 122 10.24 18.63 -2.81
C PRO A 122 11.19 18.47 -4.01
N GLY A 123 11.26 19.50 -4.85
CA GLY A 123 12.05 19.47 -6.07
C GLY A 123 11.41 18.67 -7.19
N THR A 124 12.07 18.61 -8.34
CA THR A 124 11.56 18.01 -9.58
C THR A 124 11.52 16.47 -9.47
N PRO A 125 10.34 15.84 -9.52
CA PRO A 125 10.23 14.40 -9.47
C PRO A 125 10.65 13.76 -10.81
N THR A 126 11.33 12.61 -10.77
CA THR A 126 11.81 11.91 -11.98
C THR A 126 11.18 10.55 -12.19
N ARG A 127 10.80 9.88 -11.11
CA ARG A 127 10.25 8.53 -11.17
C ARG A 127 9.20 8.31 -10.07
N ALA A 128 8.17 7.54 -10.38
CA ALA A 128 7.24 6.98 -9.42
C ALA A 128 7.34 5.44 -9.44
N TRP A 129 7.04 4.83 -8.31
CA TRP A 129 6.95 3.38 -8.17
C TRP A 129 5.82 2.99 -7.20
N VAL A 130 5.37 1.76 -7.30
CA VAL A 130 4.37 1.15 -6.41
C VAL A 130 4.91 -0.16 -5.87
N ASN A 131 4.53 -0.49 -4.64
CA ASN A 131 4.94 -1.65 -3.86
C ASN A 131 6.44 -1.70 -3.54
N ASP A 132 6.78 -1.59 -2.28
CA ASP A 132 8.16 -1.66 -1.76
C ASP A 132 8.60 -3.10 -1.44
N GLY A 133 7.86 -4.10 -1.91
CA GLY A 133 8.07 -5.51 -1.62
C GLY A 133 7.40 -6.00 -0.33
N SER A 134 6.64 -5.15 0.37
CA SER A 134 5.89 -5.54 1.55
C SER A 134 4.65 -6.40 1.24
N VAL A 135 4.15 -6.32 0.02
CA VAL A 135 3.05 -7.14 -0.50
C VAL A 135 3.57 -8.04 -1.61
N PRO A 136 3.43 -9.37 -1.51
CA PRO A 136 3.72 -10.25 -2.63
C PRO A 136 2.75 -10.00 -3.78
N GLU A 137 3.26 -9.99 -5.01
CA GLU A 137 2.47 -9.73 -6.23
C GLU A 137 2.95 -10.58 -7.40
N SER A 138 2.12 -10.68 -8.44
CA SER A 138 2.36 -11.58 -9.56
C SER A 138 3.35 -11.02 -10.60
N ASP A 139 3.37 -9.70 -10.80
CA ASP A 139 4.27 -9.01 -11.73
C ASP A 139 4.81 -7.71 -11.13
N ILE A 140 6.14 -7.62 -10.98
CA ILE A 140 6.82 -6.44 -10.46
C ILE A 140 7.42 -5.54 -11.56
N GLU A 141 7.40 -5.96 -12.80
CA GLU A 141 8.05 -5.22 -13.90
C GLU A 141 7.27 -3.96 -14.28
N ASN A 142 5.95 -3.94 -14.03
CA ASN A 142 5.05 -2.84 -14.33
C ASN A 142 4.90 -1.81 -13.17
N ASN A 143 5.66 -1.98 -12.10
CA ASN A 143 5.57 -1.22 -10.84
C ASN A 143 6.24 0.16 -10.88
N ALA A 144 6.82 0.57 -11.96
CA ALA A 144 7.53 1.85 -12.01
C ALA A 144 7.23 2.61 -13.30
N ALA A 145 7.21 3.93 -13.19
CA ALA A 145 7.06 4.83 -14.32
C ALA A 145 7.99 6.04 -14.21
N GLU A 146 8.63 6.40 -15.31
CA GLU A 146 9.35 7.66 -15.40
C GLU A 146 8.37 8.83 -15.52
N ILE A 147 8.65 9.91 -14.81
CA ILE A 147 7.83 11.14 -14.87
C ILE A 147 8.39 12.04 -15.97
N LYS A 148 7.69 12.04 -17.10
CA LYS A 148 8.01 12.89 -18.26
C LYS A 148 7.17 14.15 -18.20
N ASN A 149 7.66 15.24 -18.82
CA ASN A 149 6.93 16.50 -18.95
C ASN A 149 6.53 17.13 -17.59
N VAL A 150 7.46 17.18 -16.66
CA VAL A 150 7.24 17.90 -15.39
C VAL A 150 7.05 19.38 -15.70
N PRO A 151 5.90 20.01 -15.35
CA PRO A 151 5.70 21.43 -15.59
C PRO A 151 6.75 22.25 -14.82
N PRO A 152 7.27 23.34 -15.39
CA PRO A 152 8.19 24.21 -14.67
C PRO A 152 7.51 24.74 -13.40
N ASN A 153 8.28 24.84 -12.32
CA ASN A 153 7.78 25.45 -11.10
C ASN A 153 7.56 26.94 -11.37
N PRO A 154 6.33 27.46 -11.28
CA PRO A 154 6.10 28.89 -11.47
C PRO A 154 6.86 29.66 -10.39
N GLN A 155 7.84 30.42 -10.81
CA GLN A 155 8.55 31.36 -9.94
C GLN A 155 7.58 32.43 -9.46
N PRO A 156 7.71 32.95 -8.25
CA PRO A 156 6.86 34.00 -7.72
C PRO A 156 6.99 35.31 -8.51
#